data_8cab4d94a67d8f0948786603e131d1fd
#
_entry.id   8cab4d94a67d8f0948786603e131d1fd
#
_cell.length_a   1.000
_cell.length_b   1.000
_cell.length_c   1.000
_cell.angle_alpha   90.00
_cell.angle_beta   90.00
_cell.angle_gamma   90.00
#
_symmetry.space_group_name_H-M   'P 1'
#
loop_
_entity.id
_entity.type
_entity.pdbx_description
1 polymer ?
#
loop_
_entity_poly.entity_id
_entity_poly.type
_entity_poly.pdbx_seq_one_letter_code
_entity_poly.pdbx_strand_id
1 'polypeptide(L)'
;MQTSVQHQVRKKINVAAYCRVSTDQDEQLSSYENQVNYYRDYISKHEDYELVDIYADEGISATNTKKRDAFNRLIQDCRAGKVDRILVKSISRFARNTLDCIKYVRELKELGVGVTFEKENIDSLDSKGEVLLTILSSLAQDESRSISENATWGIRKKFERGEVRVNTTKFMGYDKDENGRLIVNPQQAETVKFIYEKFLEGYSPESIAKYLNDNEIPGWSGKANWYPSAIQKMLQNEKYKGDALLQKTFTVDFLTKKRVQNDGQVNQYYVENSHEAIIDKDTWELVQLELERRKAYREEHQLKSYIMQNDDNPFTTKVFCAECGSAFGRKNWTTSRGKRKVWQCNNRYRVKGQIGCQNNHIDEETLEKAVVMAVERLSENVDLLHGKWNKILEENRPLEKHYSTKLAEMINKPSWEFDSYEMCQVLDSITISEDGQISVKFLEGTEVDL
;
A
#
# COMPACT_ATOMS: atom_id res chain seq x y z
N MET A 1 -68.28 12.38 -54.68
CA MET A 1 -67.05 12.01 -53.95
C MET A 1 -66.99 12.82 -52.68
N GLN A 2 -67.32 12.27 -51.56
CA GLN A 2 -67.18 12.90 -50.24
C GLN A 2 -65.79 12.53 -49.71
N THR A 3 -64.91 13.51 -49.66
CA THR A 3 -63.57 13.38 -49.03
C THR A 3 -63.74 13.59 -47.52
N SER A 4 -63.65 12.55 -46.75
CA SER A 4 -63.59 12.63 -45.29
C SER A 4 -62.20 13.16 -44.89
N VAL A 5 -62.14 14.38 -44.38
CA VAL A 5 -60.96 14.94 -43.73
C VAL A 5 -60.89 14.30 -42.33
N GLN A 6 -60.02 13.35 -42.12
CA GLN A 6 -59.67 12.88 -40.78
C GLN A 6 -58.88 14.03 -40.10
N HIS A 7 -59.46 14.71 -39.14
CA HIS A 7 -58.75 15.51 -38.17
C HIS A 7 -57.91 14.59 -37.29
N GLN A 8 -56.60 14.47 -37.59
CA GLN A 8 -55.65 13.93 -36.63
C GLN A 8 -55.62 14.87 -35.43
N VAL A 9 -56.20 14.41 -34.30
CA VAL A 9 -56.04 15.08 -33.00
C VAL A 9 -54.54 15.07 -32.70
N ARG A 10 -53.86 16.21 -32.85
CA ARG A 10 -52.47 16.36 -32.40
C ARG A 10 -52.40 16.10 -30.89
N LYS A 11 -51.68 15.09 -30.49
CA LYS A 11 -51.44 14.79 -29.08
C LYS A 11 -50.70 15.99 -28.48
N LYS A 12 -51.25 16.63 -27.47
CA LYS A 12 -50.57 17.70 -26.75
C LYS A 12 -49.31 17.22 -26.06
N ILE A 13 -48.33 18.08 -25.95
CA ILE A 13 -47.06 17.86 -25.28
C ILE A 13 -47.26 18.18 -23.79
N ASN A 14 -47.02 17.20 -22.91
CA ASN A 14 -47.10 17.35 -21.46
C ASN A 14 -45.89 18.16 -20.95
N VAL A 15 -46.12 19.38 -20.49
CA VAL A 15 -45.09 20.33 -20.09
C VAL A 15 -45.09 20.55 -18.58
N ALA A 16 -43.92 20.46 -17.98
CA ALA A 16 -43.66 20.83 -16.59
C ALA A 16 -42.75 22.06 -16.53
N ALA A 17 -42.92 22.91 -15.52
CA ALA A 17 -41.95 23.97 -15.25
C ALA A 17 -41.19 23.69 -13.96
N TYR A 18 -39.91 24.03 -13.93
CA TYR A 18 -39.10 23.94 -12.72
C TYR A 18 -38.56 25.32 -12.29
N CYS A 19 -38.88 25.68 -11.04
CA CYS A 19 -38.51 26.94 -10.42
C CYS A 19 -37.61 26.73 -9.22
N ARG A 20 -36.63 27.63 -9.04
CA ARG A 20 -35.79 27.71 -7.84
C ARG A 20 -35.70 29.14 -7.36
N VAL A 21 -36.23 29.43 -6.18
CA VAL A 21 -36.29 30.75 -5.57
C VAL A 21 -35.18 30.93 -4.52
N SER A 22 -34.74 32.17 -4.26
CA SER A 22 -33.67 32.50 -3.29
C SER A 22 -34.23 32.60 -1.85
N THR A 23 -33.37 32.60 -0.83
CA THR A 23 -33.69 32.44 0.60
C THR A 23 -34.10 33.72 1.36
N ASP A 24 -34.20 34.90 0.73
CA ASP A 24 -34.61 36.14 1.42
C ASP A 24 -36.12 36.22 1.53
N GLN A 25 -36.62 36.26 2.77
CA GLN A 25 -38.02 35.92 3.14
C GLN A 25 -39.13 36.79 2.50
N ASP A 26 -38.91 38.07 2.30
CA ASP A 26 -39.98 38.96 1.77
C ASP A 26 -40.00 39.11 0.25
N GLU A 27 -38.87 38.90 -0.44
CA GLU A 27 -38.80 38.85 -1.89
C GLU A 27 -39.14 37.47 -2.50
N GLN A 28 -39.22 36.44 -1.67
CA GLN A 28 -39.48 35.05 -2.09
C GLN A 28 -40.90 34.80 -2.54
N LEU A 29 -41.89 35.23 -1.77
CA LEU A 29 -43.32 34.99 -2.08
C LEU A 29 -43.69 35.68 -3.39
N SER A 30 -43.29 36.94 -3.58
CA SER A 30 -43.59 37.70 -4.82
C SER A 30 -42.79 37.12 -6.02
N SER A 31 -41.55 36.65 -5.82
CA SER A 31 -40.73 36.04 -6.88
C SER A 31 -41.23 34.64 -7.28
N TYR A 32 -41.72 33.85 -6.31
CA TYR A 32 -42.33 32.54 -6.57
C TYR A 32 -43.61 32.64 -7.34
N GLU A 33 -44.55 33.47 -6.85
CA GLU A 33 -45.85 33.70 -7.49
C GLU A 33 -45.69 34.24 -8.91
N ASN A 34 -44.77 35.17 -9.13
CA ASN A 34 -44.44 35.71 -10.43
C ASN A 34 -43.91 34.64 -11.41
N GLN A 35 -43.04 33.73 -10.97
CA GLN A 35 -42.54 32.64 -11.80
C GLN A 35 -43.64 31.62 -12.13
N VAL A 36 -44.48 31.26 -11.12
CA VAL A 36 -45.58 30.34 -11.34
C VAL A 36 -46.60 30.92 -12.32
N ASN A 37 -46.98 32.20 -12.16
CA ASN A 37 -47.92 32.88 -13.05
C ASN A 37 -47.32 32.99 -14.47
N TYR A 38 -46.03 33.34 -14.56
CA TYR A 38 -45.33 33.41 -15.85
C TYR A 38 -45.41 32.10 -16.62
N TYR A 39 -45.09 30.96 -15.97
CA TYR A 39 -45.11 29.67 -16.64
C TYR A 39 -46.52 29.19 -16.97
N ARG A 40 -47.51 29.47 -16.13
CA ARG A 40 -48.92 29.21 -16.48
C ARG A 40 -49.35 29.97 -17.71
N ASP A 41 -49.07 31.26 -17.75
CA ASP A 41 -49.38 32.11 -18.88
C ASP A 41 -48.63 31.71 -20.14
N TYR A 42 -47.36 31.37 -19.99
CA TYR A 42 -46.53 30.95 -21.13
C TYR A 42 -47.04 29.65 -21.74
N ILE A 43 -47.34 28.65 -20.94
CA ILE A 43 -47.86 27.35 -21.39
C ILE A 43 -49.25 27.48 -21.99
N SER A 44 -50.13 28.28 -21.35
CA SER A 44 -51.51 28.50 -21.86
C SER A 44 -51.57 29.16 -23.22
N LYS A 45 -50.56 29.95 -23.62
CA LYS A 45 -50.48 30.59 -24.91
C LYS A 45 -50.07 29.67 -26.05
N HIS A 46 -49.58 28.45 -25.73
CA HIS A 46 -49.15 27.44 -26.69
C HIS A 46 -50.25 26.37 -26.82
N GLU A 47 -50.95 26.32 -27.92
CA GLU A 47 -52.09 25.40 -28.17
C GLU A 47 -51.65 23.90 -28.08
N ASP A 48 -50.41 23.62 -28.43
CA ASP A 48 -49.84 22.26 -28.41
C ASP A 48 -49.36 21.81 -27.02
N TYR A 49 -49.37 22.66 -25.97
CA TYR A 49 -48.88 22.37 -24.64
C TYR A 49 -50.03 22.05 -23.67
N GLU A 50 -49.75 21.12 -22.74
CA GLU A 50 -50.61 20.81 -21.59
C GLU A 50 -49.77 20.88 -20.33
N LEU A 51 -50.18 21.74 -19.37
CA LEU A 51 -49.44 21.88 -18.12
C LEU A 51 -49.68 20.68 -17.20
N VAL A 52 -48.63 19.97 -16.83
CA VAL A 52 -48.65 18.87 -15.88
C VAL A 52 -48.57 19.38 -14.46
N ASP A 53 -47.50 20.09 -14.10
CA ASP A 53 -47.31 20.70 -12.77
C ASP A 53 -46.16 21.75 -12.84
N ILE A 54 -46.11 22.60 -11.80
CA ILE A 54 -44.98 23.52 -11.59
C ILE A 54 -44.27 23.10 -10.31
N TYR A 55 -43.03 22.58 -10.50
CA TYR A 55 -42.18 22.09 -9.45
C TYR A 55 -41.29 23.23 -8.94
N ALA A 56 -41.36 23.50 -7.65
CA ALA A 56 -40.58 24.59 -7.06
C ALA A 56 -39.86 24.13 -5.79
N ASP A 57 -38.54 24.38 -5.75
CA ASP A 57 -37.70 24.20 -4.58
C ASP A 57 -37.25 25.53 -4.01
N GLU A 58 -37.32 25.69 -2.69
CA GLU A 58 -36.73 26.84 -2.00
C GLU A 58 -35.23 26.81 -2.11
N GLY A 59 -34.60 27.98 -2.36
CA GLY A 59 -33.15 28.13 -2.52
C GLY A 59 -32.45 27.94 -1.18
N ILE A 60 -31.93 26.76 -0.92
CA ILE A 60 -31.11 26.46 0.26
C ILE A 60 -29.69 26.90 -0.04
N SER A 61 -28.99 27.50 0.95
CA SER A 61 -27.59 27.95 0.85
C SER A 61 -26.64 26.84 0.40
N ALA A 62 -25.53 27.21 -0.20
CA ALA A 62 -24.54 26.29 -0.84
C ALA A 62 -23.98 25.18 0.07
N THR A 63 -24.18 25.27 1.39
CA THR A 63 -23.62 24.36 2.40
C THR A 63 -24.58 23.26 2.87
N ASN A 64 -25.86 23.30 2.51
CA ASN A 64 -26.82 22.31 3.00
C ASN A 64 -27.26 21.36 1.88
N THR A 65 -26.79 20.10 1.93
CA THR A 65 -26.96 19.06 0.91
C THR A 65 -28.34 18.40 0.89
N LYS A 66 -29.31 18.85 1.69
CA LYS A 66 -30.60 18.18 1.87
C LYS A 66 -31.71 18.89 1.12
N LYS A 67 -32.35 18.12 0.24
CA LYS A 67 -33.73 18.14 -0.29
C LYS A 67 -34.02 19.14 -1.42
N ARG A 68 -33.85 18.67 -2.66
CA ARG A 68 -34.58 19.15 -3.84
C ARG A 68 -35.78 18.22 -4.05
N ASP A 69 -36.72 18.28 -3.12
CA ASP A 69 -37.82 17.32 -3.12
C ASP A 69 -38.74 17.52 -4.35
N ALA A 70 -38.94 18.77 -4.78
CA ALA A 70 -39.73 19.07 -5.98
C ALA A 70 -38.96 18.64 -7.26
N PHE A 71 -37.64 18.88 -7.35
CA PHE A 71 -36.86 18.42 -8.48
C PHE A 71 -36.83 16.88 -8.58
N ASN A 72 -36.66 16.18 -7.44
CA ASN A 72 -36.71 14.74 -7.42
C ASN A 72 -38.03 14.17 -7.86
N ARG A 73 -39.17 14.82 -7.43
CA ARG A 73 -40.49 14.48 -7.88
C ARG A 73 -40.66 14.71 -9.38
N LEU A 74 -40.16 15.83 -9.93
CA LEU A 74 -40.17 16.11 -11.35
C LEU A 74 -39.47 15.00 -12.14
N ILE A 75 -38.25 14.58 -11.72
CA ILE A 75 -37.50 13.51 -12.38
C ILE A 75 -38.25 12.17 -12.31
N GLN A 76 -38.90 11.86 -11.19
CA GLN A 76 -39.74 10.67 -11.07
C GLN A 76 -40.93 10.69 -12.03
N ASP A 77 -41.60 11.85 -12.16
CA ASP A 77 -42.72 12.00 -13.09
C ASP A 77 -42.29 11.93 -14.55
N CYS A 78 -41.07 12.41 -14.89
CA CYS A 78 -40.45 12.18 -16.20
C CYS A 78 -40.17 10.70 -16.49
N ARG A 79 -39.62 9.97 -15.50
CA ARG A 79 -39.42 8.51 -15.60
C ARG A 79 -40.72 7.73 -15.73
N ALA A 80 -41.80 8.23 -15.15
CA ALA A 80 -43.13 7.66 -15.28
C ALA A 80 -43.84 8.01 -16.61
N GLY A 81 -43.19 8.76 -17.51
CA GLY A 81 -43.78 9.16 -18.79
C GLY A 81 -44.89 10.19 -18.70
N LYS A 82 -44.99 10.93 -17.59
CA LYS A 82 -46.03 11.97 -17.40
C LYS A 82 -45.66 13.32 -17.99
N VAL A 83 -44.33 13.55 -18.23
CA VAL A 83 -43.79 14.82 -18.69
C VAL A 83 -42.99 14.57 -19.96
N ASP A 84 -43.28 15.32 -21.02
CA ASP A 84 -42.59 15.28 -22.30
C ASP A 84 -41.56 16.43 -22.42
N ARG A 85 -41.79 17.55 -21.68
CA ARG A 85 -40.94 18.73 -21.74
C ARG A 85 -40.82 19.44 -20.40
N ILE A 86 -39.63 19.89 -20.07
CA ILE A 86 -39.37 20.73 -18.88
C ILE A 86 -38.98 22.13 -19.33
N LEU A 87 -39.63 23.16 -18.79
CA LEU A 87 -39.23 24.56 -18.93
C LEU A 87 -38.49 25.01 -17.68
N VAL A 88 -37.32 25.63 -17.87
CA VAL A 88 -36.52 26.17 -16.77
C VAL A 88 -35.84 27.48 -17.18
N LYS A 89 -35.74 28.43 -16.27
CA LYS A 89 -35.23 29.77 -16.54
C LYS A 89 -33.79 29.77 -17.07
N SER A 90 -32.93 28.91 -16.51
CA SER A 90 -31.50 28.82 -16.88
C SER A 90 -30.89 27.51 -16.38
N ILE A 91 -29.73 27.16 -16.98
CA ILE A 91 -28.90 26.01 -16.57
C ILE A 91 -28.55 26.07 -15.09
N SER A 92 -28.22 27.26 -14.56
CA SER A 92 -27.84 27.44 -13.14
C SER A 92 -29.05 27.25 -12.19
N ARG A 93 -30.29 27.32 -12.67
CA ARG A 93 -31.49 27.00 -11.90
C ARG A 93 -31.83 25.51 -11.96
N PHE A 94 -31.52 24.85 -13.07
CA PHE A 94 -31.78 23.43 -13.27
C PHE A 94 -30.86 22.55 -12.40
N ALA A 95 -29.57 22.82 -12.38
CA ALA A 95 -28.60 22.00 -11.65
C ALA A 95 -27.71 22.83 -10.71
N ARG A 96 -27.10 22.16 -9.70
CA ARG A 96 -26.21 22.79 -8.71
C ARG A 96 -24.77 22.90 -9.21
N ASN A 97 -24.37 21.98 -10.04
CA ASN A 97 -23.05 21.93 -10.66
C ASN A 97 -23.15 21.35 -12.07
N THR A 98 -22.08 21.46 -12.81
CA THR A 98 -22.00 21.04 -14.21
C THR A 98 -22.23 19.54 -14.39
N LEU A 99 -21.72 18.71 -13.46
CA LEU A 99 -21.87 17.24 -13.52
C LEU A 99 -23.34 16.81 -13.34
N ASP A 100 -24.05 17.40 -12.38
CA ASP A 100 -25.47 17.11 -12.17
C ASP A 100 -26.31 17.54 -13.40
N CYS A 101 -25.97 18.68 -14.00
CA CYS A 101 -26.65 19.15 -15.22
C CYS A 101 -26.49 18.12 -16.36
N ILE A 102 -25.28 17.70 -16.65
CA ILE A 102 -24.99 16.72 -17.72
C ILE A 102 -25.73 15.40 -17.43
N LYS A 103 -25.65 14.92 -16.19
CA LYS A 103 -26.31 13.67 -15.77
C LYS A 103 -27.80 13.69 -16.05
N TYR A 104 -28.50 14.70 -15.52
CA TYR A 104 -29.96 14.76 -15.66
C TYR A 104 -30.40 15.10 -17.08
N VAL A 105 -29.71 15.96 -17.81
CA VAL A 105 -30.06 16.26 -19.19
C VAL A 105 -29.88 15.02 -20.09
N ARG A 106 -28.82 14.22 -19.90
CA ARG A 106 -28.64 12.97 -20.64
C ARG A 106 -29.72 11.93 -20.29
N GLU A 107 -30.01 11.74 -19.00
CA GLU A 107 -31.07 10.85 -18.55
C GLU A 107 -32.43 11.23 -19.16
N LEU A 108 -32.79 12.52 -19.11
CA LEU A 108 -34.05 13.03 -19.67
C LEU A 108 -34.11 12.87 -21.18
N LYS A 109 -32.98 13.09 -21.88
CA LYS A 109 -32.88 12.85 -23.32
C LYS A 109 -33.08 11.38 -23.69
N GLU A 110 -32.53 10.45 -22.93
CA GLU A 110 -32.74 9.00 -23.12
C GLU A 110 -34.21 8.61 -22.92
N LEU A 111 -34.94 9.33 -22.06
CA LEU A 111 -36.37 9.16 -21.86
C LEU A 111 -37.24 9.91 -22.90
N GLY A 112 -36.60 10.62 -23.84
CA GLY A 112 -37.30 11.44 -24.82
C GLY A 112 -37.88 12.74 -24.26
N VAL A 113 -37.50 13.16 -23.05
CA VAL A 113 -37.98 14.39 -22.38
C VAL A 113 -37.03 15.55 -22.71
N GLY A 114 -37.59 16.62 -23.34
CA GLY A 114 -36.85 17.85 -23.65
C GLY A 114 -36.70 18.75 -22.44
N VAL A 115 -35.53 19.42 -22.30
CA VAL A 115 -35.32 20.50 -21.33
C VAL A 115 -35.04 21.79 -22.09
N THR A 116 -35.89 22.80 -21.92
CA THR A 116 -35.74 24.12 -22.55
C THR A 116 -35.16 25.10 -21.51
N PHE A 117 -33.98 25.60 -21.76
CA PHE A 117 -33.29 26.64 -21.00
C PHE A 117 -33.62 28.01 -21.59
N GLU A 118 -34.54 28.75 -21.02
CA GLU A 118 -35.08 29.98 -21.58
C GLU A 118 -33.99 31.07 -21.78
N LYS A 119 -33.19 31.33 -20.71
CA LYS A 119 -32.14 32.37 -20.75
C LYS A 119 -31.10 32.10 -21.81
N GLU A 120 -30.70 30.87 -21.97
CA GLU A 120 -29.69 30.43 -22.91
C GLU A 120 -30.26 30.17 -24.32
N ASN A 121 -31.63 30.14 -24.43
CA ASN A 121 -32.36 29.80 -25.66
C ASN A 121 -31.89 28.49 -26.30
N ILE A 122 -31.83 27.44 -25.46
CA ILE A 122 -31.39 26.10 -25.83
C ILE A 122 -32.43 25.05 -25.44
N ASP A 123 -32.74 24.17 -26.38
CA ASP A 123 -33.46 22.92 -26.12
C ASP A 123 -32.50 21.73 -26.11
N SER A 124 -32.65 20.86 -25.10
CA SER A 124 -31.74 19.71 -24.93
C SER A 124 -31.88 18.63 -26.02
N LEU A 125 -33.01 18.60 -26.74
CA LEU A 125 -33.26 17.67 -27.83
C LEU A 125 -32.74 18.18 -29.16
N ASP A 126 -32.43 19.47 -29.30
CA ASP A 126 -31.90 20.09 -30.51
C ASP A 126 -30.38 19.87 -30.65
N SER A 127 -29.86 20.19 -31.86
CA SER A 127 -28.41 20.18 -32.12
C SER A 127 -27.65 21.15 -31.22
N LYS A 128 -28.24 22.26 -30.80
CA LYS A 128 -27.67 23.20 -29.82
C LYS A 128 -27.50 22.54 -28.44
N GLY A 129 -28.40 21.65 -28.07
CA GLY A 129 -28.31 20.87 -26.82
C GLY A 129 -27.08 19.94 -26.79
N GLU A 130 -26.72 19.32 -27.93
CA GLU A 130 -25.50 18.50 -28.04
C GLU A 130 -24.23 19.31 -27.86
N VAL A 131 -24.17 20.50 -28.52
CA VAL A 131 -23.04 21.41 -28.34
C VAL A 131 -22.92 21.86 -26.89
N LEU A 132 -24.03 22.20 -26.25
CA LEU A 132 -24.09 22.55 -24.81
C LEU A 132 -23.56 21.42 -23.93
N LEU A 133 -24.02 20.19 -24.13
CA LEU A 133 -23.56 19.04 -23.34
C LEU A 133 -22.07 18.77 -23.53
N THR A 134 -21.56 18.97 -24.73
CA THR A 134 -20.12 18.84 -25.01
C THR A 134 -19.31 19.90 -24.28
N ILE A 135 -19.72 21.17 -24.34
CA ILE A 135 -19.06 22.27 -23.61
C ILE A 135 -19.11 22.06 -22.12
N LEU A 136 -20.29 21.73 -21.57
CA LEU A 136 -20.43 21.46 -20.15
C LEU A 136 -19.58 20.27 -19.70
N SER A 137 -19.47 19.22 -20.52
CA SER A 137 -18.63 18.06 -20.23
C SER A 137 -17.16 18.44 -20.14
N SER A 138 -16.66 19.26 -21.10
CA SER A 138 -15.30 19.77 -21.05
C SER A 138 -15.02 20.64 -19.83
N LEU A 139 -15.94 21.57 -19.51
CA LEU A 139 -15.82 22.42 -18.31
C LEU A 139 -15.81 21.61 -17.02
N ALA A 140 -16.69 20.61 -16.89
CA ALA A 140 -16.71 19.75 -15.71
C ALA A 140 -15.41 18.94 -15.54
N GLN A 141 -14.81 18.53 -16.67
CA GLN A 141 -13.54 17.81 -16.70
C GLN A 141 -12.38 18.71 -16.27
N ASP A 142 -12.35 19.95 -16.78
CA ASP A 142 -11.34 20.94 -16.42
C ASP A 142 -11.46 21.40 -14.96
N GLU A 143 -12.67 21.58 -14.45
CA GLU A 143 -12.90 21.87 -13.05
C GLU A 143 -12.40 20.72 -12.14
N SER A 144 -12.70 19.47 -12.48
CA SER A 144 -12.22 18.30 -11.75
C SER A 144 -10.69 18.19 -11.77
N ARG A 145 -10.06 18.50 -12.92
CA ARG A 145 -8.60 18.57 -13.07
C ARG A 145 -8.03 19.65 -12.15
N SER A 146 -8.55 20.86 -12.21
CA SER A 146 -8.09 22.01 -11.41
C SER A 146 -8.17 21.75 -9.92
N ILE A 147 -9.28 21.16 -9.44
CA ILE A 147 -9.43 20.75 -8.03
C ILE A 147 -8.36 19.72 -7.63
N SER A 148 -8.10 18.73 -8.48
CA SER A 148 -7.09 17.70 -8.24
C SER A 148 -5.67 18.28 -8.22
N GLU A 149 -5.34 19.16 -9.15
CA GLU A 149 -4.05 19.85 -9.24
C GLU A 149 -3.81 20.76 -8.02
N ASN A 150 -4.81 21.53 -7.62
CA ASN A 150 -4.74 22.40 -6.45
C ASN A 150 -4.56 21.61 -5.15
N ALA A 151 -5.29 20.49 -4.99
CA ALA A 151 -5.13 19.60 -3.85
C ALA A 151 -3.72 18.99 -3.81
N THR A 152 -3.21 18.53 -4.96
CA THR A 152 -1.86 17.98 -5.10
C THR A 152 -0.80 19.03 -4.80
N TRP A 153 -0.96 20.23 -5.32
CA TRP A 153 -0.08 21.37 -5.03
C TRP A 153 -0.05 21.70 -3.53
N GLY A 154 -1.22 21.78 -2.89
CA GLY A 154 -1.32 22.02 -1.46
C GLY A 154 -0.62 20.95 -0.60
N ILE A 155 -0.72 19.68 -1.00
CA ILE A 155 -0.01 18.57 -0.34
C ILE A 155 1.50 18.69 -0.54
N ARG A 156 1.97 18.98 -1.76
CA ARG A 156 3.40 19.18 -2.06
C ARG A 156 3.99 20.34 -1.27
N LYS A 157 3.26 21.45 -1.13
CA LYS A 157 3.71 22.58 -0.32
C LYS A 157 3.85 22.25 1.18
N LYS A 158 3.04 21.34 1.70
CA LYS A 158 3.20 20.78 3.04
C LYS A 158 4.45 19.92 3.14
N PHE A 159 4.72 19.08 2.16
CA PHE A 159 5.93 18.26 2.11
C PHE A 159 7.20 19.12 2.03
N GLU A 160 7.21 20.16 1.19
CA GLU A 160 8.32 21.13 1.11
C GLU A 160 8.62 21.82 2.45
N ARG A 161 7.60 22.06 3.28
CA ARG A 161 7.75 22.61 4.63
C ARG A 161 8.08 21.57 5.70
N GLY A 162 8.23 20.31 5.33
CA GLY A 162 8.51 19.23 6.27
C GLY A 162 7.33 18.86 7.18
N GLU A 163 6.09 19.22 6.81
CA GLU A 163 4.91 18.87 7.58
C GLU A 163 4.62 17.37 7.44
N VAL A 164 5.03 16.58 8.43
CA VAL A 164 4.81 15.13 8.47
C VAL A 164 3.41 14.84 9.00
N ARG A 165 2.58 14.20 8.18
CA ARG A 165 1.27 13.69 8.58
C ARG A 165 1.19 12.20 8.26
N VAL A 166 1.07 11.38 9.30
CA VAL A 166 0.97 9.92 9.19
C VAL A 166 -0.41 9.48 9.63
N ASN A 167 -0.98 8.51 8.93
CA ASN A 167 -2.18 7.84 9.42
C ASN A 167 -1.76 6.77 10.45
N THR A 168 -2.09 6.98 11.72
CA THR A 168 -1.74 6.07 12.82
C THR A 168 -2.66 4.87 12.93
N THR A 169 -3.81 4.83 12.25
CA THR A 169 -4.78 3.72 12.35
C THR A 169 -4.16 2.34 12.06
N LYS A 170 -3.12 2.29 11.19
CA LYS A 170 -2.39 1.06 10.82
C LYS A 170 -0.89 1.21 10.99
N PHE A 171 -0.46 2.08 11.89
CA PHE A 171 0.94 2.35 12.14
C PHE A 171 1.25 2.06 13.61
N MET A 172 1.84 0.90 13.85
CA MET A 172 2.15 0.41 15.18
C MET A 172 3.30 1.21 15.81
N GLY A 173 3.24 1.38 17.13
CA GLY A 173 4.26 2.06 17.91
C GLY A 173 4.01 3.56 18.14
N TYR A 174 3.06 4.16 17.42
CA TYR A 174 2.78 5.59 17.51
C TYR A 174 1.28 5.90 17.60
N ASP A 175 0.96 6.83 18.46
CA ASP A 175 -0.31 7.53 18.55
C ASP A 175 -0.18 8.97 18.05
N LYS A 176 -1.24 9.77 18.17
CA LYS A 176 -1.23 11.21 17.86
C LYS A 176 -1.58 12.02 19.09
N ASP A 177 -0.86 13.13 19.26
CA ASP A 177 -1.27 14.17 20.18
C ASP A 177 -2.46 15.00 19.65
N GLU A 178 -2.92 15.96 20.44
CA GLU A 178 -4.02 16.89 20.08
C GLU A 178 -3.70 17.73 18.83
N ASN A 179 -2.43 17.94 18.51
CA ASN A 179 -1.95 18.68 17.34
C ASN A 179 -1.73 17.78 16.11
N GLY A 180 -1.96 16.46 16.23
CA GLY A 180 -1.76 15.47 15.19
C GLY A 180 -0.30 15.06 14.96
N ARG A 181 0.63 15.37 15.92
CA ARG A 181 2.02 14.93 15.92
C ARG A 181 2.11 13.51 16.44
N LEU A 182 3.10 12.76 15.94
CA LEU A 182 3.36 11.40 16.41
C LEU A 182 3.95 11.44 17.82
N ILE A 183 3.38 10.64 18.73
CA ILE A 183 3.87 10.35 20.07
C ILE A 183 4.05 8.84 20.20
N VAL A 184 5.09 8.41 20.92
CA VAL A 184 5.37 6.98 21.12
C VAL A 184 4.29 6.35 21.99
N ASN A 185 3.74 5.23 21.54
CA ASN A 185 2.89 4.36 22.34
C ASN A 185 3.78 3.32 23.05
N PRO A 186 3.96 3.36 24.39
CA PRO A 186 4.95 2.55 25.08
C PRO A 186 4.75 1.05 24.89
N GLN A 187 3.51 0.56 24.97
CA GLN A 187 3.21 -0.87 24.84
C GLN A 187 3.52 -1.39 23.43
N GLN A 188 3.15 -0.62 22.41
CA GLN A 188 3.40 -1.00 21.02
C GLN A 188 4.88 -0.84 20.66
N ALA A 189 5.57 0.13 21.25
CA ALA A 189 6.98 0.37 21.03
C ALA A 189 7.84 -0.83 21.48
N GLU A 190 7.50 -1.48 22.60
CA GLU A 190 8.19 -2.70 23.03
C GLU A 190 8.08 -3.82 21.99
N THR A 191 6.92 -3.99 21.37
CA THR A 191 6.79 -4.98 20.29
C THR A 191 7.62 -4.60 19.06
N VAL A 192 7.71 -3.30 18.72
CA VAL A 192 8.56 -2.83 17.62
C VAL A 192 10.04 -3.12 17.92
N LYS A 193 10.54 -2.79 19.12
CA LYS A 193 11.91 -3.08 19.56
C LYS A 193 12.20 -4.58 19.47
N PHE A 194 11.31 -5.41 20.02
CA PHE A 194 11.41 -6.86 19.97
C PHE A 194 11.58 -7.39 18.53
N ILE A 195 10.82 -6.84 17.55
CA ILE A 195 10.93 -7.24 16.13
C ILE A 195 12.32 -6.92 15.58
N TYR A 196 12.88 -5.76 15.89
CA TYR A 196 14.20 -5.35 15.44
C TYR A 196 15.31 -6.19 16.08
N GLU A 197 15.24 -6.43 17.39
CA GLU A 197 16.16 -7.27 18.15
C GLU A 197 16.16 -8.72 17.60
N LYS A 198 14.99 -9.34 17.47
CA LYS A 198 14.87 -10.70 16.95
C LYS A 198 15.37 -10.83 15.51
N PHE A 199 15.19 -9.80 14.70
CA PHE A 199 15.74 -9.81 13.35
C PHE A 199 17.27 -9.81 13.34
N LEU A 200 17.92 -9.02 14.20
CA LEU A 200 19.38 -9.00 14.36
C LEU A 200 19.93 -10.26 15.03
N GLU A 201 19.13 -10.94 15.85
CA GLU A 201 19.45 -12.27 16.39
C GLU A 201 19.34 -13.39 15.34
N GLY A 202 18.99 -13.08 14.10
CA GLY A 202 18.96 -14.04 13.00
C GLY A 202 17.60 -14.60 12.64
N TYR A 203 16.52 -14.20 13.32
CA TYR A 203 15.18 -14.65 12.95
C TYR A 203 14.73 -14.10 11.62
N SER A 204 13.98 -14.91 10.87
CA SER A 204 13.34 -14.45 9.65
C SER A 204 12.04 -13.70 9.97
N PRO A 205 11.54 -12.85 9.05
CA PRO A 205 10.21 -12.24 9.22
C PRO A 205 9.10 -13.27 9.42
N GLU A 206 9.22 -14.46 8.84
CA GLU A 206 8.29 -15.60 9.01
C GLU A 206 8.31 -16.13 10.46
N SER A 207 9.52 -16.35 10.99
CA SER A 207 9.70 -16.84 12.36
C SER A 207 9.23 -15.83 13.39
N ILE A 208 9.53 -14.54 13.18
CA ILE A 208 9.07 -13.45 14.05
C ILE A 208 7.54 -13.36 14.05
N ALA A 209 6.92 -13.36 12.85
CA ALA A 209 5.47 -13.31 12.73
C ALA A 209 4.79 -14.52 13.42
N LYS A 210 5.37 -15.72 13.25
CA LYS A 210 4.89 -16.93 13.92
C LYS A 210 4.98 -16.79 15.44
N TYR A 211 6.14 -16.38 15.96
CA TYR A 211 6.32 -16.17 17.40
C TYR A 211 5.31 -15.20 18.00
N LEU A 212 5.08 -14.05 17.33
CA LEU A 212 4.13 -13.04 17.79
C LEU A 212 2.67 -13.58 17.78
N ASN A 213 2.32 -14.41 16.80
CA ASN A 213 1.00 -15.05 16.72
C ASN A 213 0.84 -16.15 17.78
N ASP A 214 1.83 -17.01 17.95
CA ASP A 214 1.80 -18.13 18.91
C ASP A 214 1.74 -17.65 20.38
N ASN A 215 2.32 -16.47 20.65
CA ASN A 215 2.27 -15.81 21.96
C ASN A 215 1.13 -14.79 22.09
N GLU A 216 0.19 -14.75 21.14
CA GLU A 216 -0.99 -13.88 21.15
C GLU A 216 -0.66 -12.38 21.31
N ILE A 217 0.53 -11.93 20.87
CA ILE A 217 0.97 -10.53 20.97
C ILE A 217 0.15 -9.67 20.02
N PRO A 218 -0.60 -8.66 20.51
CA PRO A 218 -1.49 -7.88 19.67
C PRO A 218 -0.72 -6.97 18.68
N GLY A 219 -1.19 -6.91 17.44
CA GLY A 219 -0.76 -5.95 16.47
C GLY A 219 -1.54 -4.63 16.56
N TRP A 220 -1.39 -3.77 15.55
CA TRP A 220 -2.07 -2.47 15.45
C TRP A 220 -3.62 -2.56 15.55
N SER A 221 -4.21 -3.69 15.21
CA SER A 221 -5.66 -3.92 15.27
C SER A 221 -6.15 -4.45 16.62
N GLY A 222 -5.27 -4.62 17.60
CA GLY A 222 -5.57 -5.27 18.89
C GLY A 222 -5.70 -6.79 18.81
N LYS A 223 -5.46 -7.40 17.64
CA LYS A 223 -5.48 -8.86 17.42
C LYS A 223 -4.08 -9.36 17.09
N ALA A 224 -3.75 -10.56 17.53
CA ALA A 224 -2.53 -11.27 17.11
C ALA A 224 -2.74 -11.83 15.70
N ASN A 225 -2.45 -11.01 14.71
CA ASN A 225 -2.54 -11.39 13.30
C ASN A 225 -1.37 -10.77 12.51
N TRP A 226 -0.21 -11.39 12.68
CA TRP A 226 1.04 -10.95 12.11
C TRP A 226 1.35 -11.70 10.81
N TYR A 227 1.79 -10.96 9.81
CA TYR A 227 2.23 -11.46 8.51
C TYR A 227 3.69 -11.13 8.27
N PRO A 228 4.48 -12.03 7.65
CA PRO A 228 5.89 -11.77 7.32
C PRO A 228 6.10 -10.47 6.54
N SER A 229 5.19 -10.18 5.61
CA SER A 229 5.24 -8.94 4.83
C SER A 229 5.02 -7.67 5.66
N ALA A 230 4.29 -7.75 6.77
CA ALA A 230 4.12 -6.64 7.70
C ALA A 230 5.40 -6.40 8.49
N ILE A 231 6.03 -7.48 9.01
CA ILE A 231 7.33 -7.42 9.69
C ILE A 231 8.39 -6.80 8.76
N GLN A 232 8.49 -7.29 7.53
CA GLN A 232 9.46 -6.76 6.56
C GLN A 232 9.26 -5.27 6.28
N LYS A 233 8.01 -4.80 6.15
CA LYS A 233 7.70 -3.38 5.99
C LYS A 233 8.04 -2.56 7.23
N MET A 234 7.87 -3.12 8.43
CA MET A 234 8.26 -2.45 9.67
C MET A 234 9.77 -2.27 9.74
N LEU A 235 10.56 -3.31 9.47
CA LEU A 235 12.02 -3.27 9.45
C LEU A 235 12.58 -2.23 8.47
N GLN A 236 11.89 -1.94 7.36
CA GLN A 236 12.31 -0.98 6.34
C GLN A 236 11.76 0.44 6.54
N ASN A 237 10.94 0.67 7.56
CA ASN A 237 10.27 1.95 7.72
C ASN A 237 11.12 2.94 8.50
N GLU A 238 11.61 3.97 7.81
CA GLU A 238 12.43 5.04 8.37
C GLU A 238 11.78 5.81 9.54
N LYS A 239 10.46 5.73 9.65
CA LYS A 239 9.74 6.41 10.73
C LYS A 239 10.06 5.85 12.11
N TYR A 240 10.50 4.60 12.20
CA TYR A 240 10.89 4.03 13.49
C TYR A 240 12.18 4.64 14.04
N LYS A 241 13.07 5.18 13.19
CA LYS A 241 14.25 5.95 13.63
C LYS A 241 14.00 7.47 13.80
N GLY A 242 12.72 7.90 13.71
CA GLY A 242 12.33 9.30 13.91
C GLY A 242 12.32 10.16 12.64
N ASP A 243 12.66 9.61 11.49
CA ASP A 243 12.70 10.32 10.22
C ASP A 243 11.41 10.09 9.41
N ALA A 244 11.22 10.85 8.34
CA ALA A 244 10.08 10.64 7.45
C ALA A 244 10.44 10.91 5.99
N LEU A 245 10.27 9.92 5.12
CA LEU A 245 10.31 10.10 3.67
C LEU A 245 8.89 10.36 3.16
N LEU A 246 8.69 11.56 2.62
CA LEU A 246 7.42 12.03 2.10
C LEU A 246 7.36 11.84 0.58
N GLN A 247 6.14 11.73 0.05
CA GLN A 247 5.88 11.54 -1.38
C GLN A 247 6.44 10.23 -1.95
N LYS A 248 6.41 9.14 -1.17
CA LYS A 248 6.77 7.78 -1.62
C LYS A 248 5.89 7.27 -2.77
N THR A 249 4.70 7.83 -2.94
CA THR A 249 3.77 7.50 -4.03
C THR A 249 3.13 8.77 -4.56
N PHE A 250 2.72 8.76 -5.83
CA PHE A 250 1.96 9.87 -6.43
C PHE A 250 0.83 9.34 -7.32
N THR A 251 -0.16 10.21 -7.58
CA THR A 251 -1.27 9.90 -8.49
C THR A 251 -0.88 10.30 -9.90
N VAL A 252 -0.91 9.36 -10.83
CA VAL A 252 -0.53 9.57 -12.24
C VAL A 252 -1.63 10.26 -13.01
N ASP A 253 -2.87 9.88 -12.74
CA ASP A 253 -4.04 10.35 -13.51
C ASP A 253 -5.18 10.74 -12.54
N PHE A 254 -5.70 11.94 -12.73
CA PHE A 254 -6.76 12.50 -11.88
C PHE A 254 -8.12 11.83 -12.10
N LEU A 255 -8.36 11.20 -13.25
CA LEU A 255 -9.62 10.50 -13.57
C LEU A 255 -9.67 9.13 -12.89
N THR A 256 -8.66 8.31 -13.12
CA THR A 256 -8.58 6.94 -12.58
C THR A 256 -8.09 6.90 -11.14
N LYS A 257 -7.52 8.01 -10.62
CA LYS A 257 -6.88 8.12 -9.30
C LYS A 257 -5.82 7.04 -9.05
N LYS A 258 -5.23 6.50 -10.13
CA LYS A 258 -4.19 5.47 -10.05
C LYS A 258 -2.95 6.03 -9.36
N ARG A 259 -2.55 5.38 -8.25
CA ARG A 259 -1.33 5.68 -7.51
C ARG A 259 -0.23 4.71 -7.90
N VAL A 260 0.97 5.23 -8.06
CA VAL A 260 2.19 4.45 -8.34
C VAL A 260 3.28 4.81 -7.35
N GLN A 261 4.26 3.92 -7.20
CA GLN A 261 5.50 4.17 -6.46
C GLN A 261 6.25 5.32 -7.11
N ASN A 262 6.86 6.17 -6.29
CA ASN A 262 7.72 7.25 -6.76
C ASN A 262 9.19 6.78 -6.74
N ASP A 263 9.70 6.44 -7.90
CA ASP A 263 11.08 6.01 -8.12
C ASP A 263 11.91 7.16 -8.76
N GLY A 264 11.58 8.42 -8.41
CA GLY A 264 12.26 9.62 -8.90
C GLY A 264 11.48 10.44 -9.92
N GLN A 265 10.23 10.07 -10.28
CA GLN A 265 9.40 10.81 -11.24
C GLN A 265 8.93 12.18 -10.69
N VAL A 266 8.78 12.28 -9.37
CA VAL A 266 8.45 13.53 -8.68
C VAL A 266 9.35 13.67 -7.44
N ASN A 267 9.55 14.90 -6.97
CA ASN A 267 10.40 15.14 -5.81
C ASN A 267 9.93 14.37 -4.59
N GLN A 268 10.87 13.75 -3.88
CA GLN A 268 10.67 13.20 -2.55
C GLN A 268 11.29 14.16 -1.52
N TYR A 269 10.74 14.17 -0.33
CA TYR A 269 11.22 15.06 0.75
C TYR A 269 11.56 14.20 1.95
N TYR A 270 12.82 14.28 2.39
CA TYR A 270 13.29 13.58 3.57
C TYR A 270 13.34 14.56 4.74
N VAL A 271 12.69 14.22 5.84
CA VAL A 271 12.62 15.03 7.05
C VAL A 271 13.28 14.25 8.18
N GLU A 272 14.43 14.72 8.62
CA GLU A 272 15.16 14.13 9.73
C GLU A 272 14.56 14.58 11.07
N ASN A 273 14.59 13.68 12.06
CA ASN A 273 14.14 13.93 13.44
C ASN A 273 12.75 14.58 13.51
N SER A 274 11.82 14.11 12.66
CA SER A 274 10.47 14.65 12.57
C SER A 274 9.58 14.28 13.77
N HIS A 275 9.95 13.26 14.52
CA HIS A 275 9.27 12.76 15.72
C HIS A 275 10.22 11.91 16.58
N GLU A 276 9.80 11.56 17.80
CA GLU A 276 10.57 10.71 18.69
C GLU A 276 10.79 9.32 18.08
N ALA A 277 12.05 8.85 18.11
CA ALA A 277 12.42 7.54 17.59
C ALA A 277 12.08 6.42 18.57
N ILE A 278 11.58 5.28 18.07
CA ILE A 278 11.44 4.04 18.85
C ILE A 278 12.72 3.22 18.76
N ILE A 279 13.36 3.23 17.60
CA ILE A 279 14.61 2.53 17.29
C ILE A 279 15.69 3.58 17.07
N ASP A 280 16.84 3.44 17.71
CA ASP A 280 17.99 4.32 17.47
C ASP A 280 18.50 4.18 16.01
N LYS A 281 19.21 5.20 15.55
CA LYS A 281 19.67 5.27 14.15
C LYS A 281 20.63 4.15 13.80
N ASP A 282 21.55 3.81 14.71
CA ASP A 282 22.57 2.80 14.48
C ASP A 282 21.93 1.39 14.34
N THR A 283 21.01 1.06 15.22
CA THR A 283 20.23 -0.18 15.14
C THR A 283 19.39 -0.25 13.85
N TRP A 284 18.75 0.85 13.46
CA TRP A 284 17.99 0.88 12.23
C TRP A 284 18.87 0.67 10.98
N GLU A 285 20.02 1.34 10.92
CA GLU A 285 20.99 1.20 9.82
C GLU A 285 21.56 -0.21 9.77
N LEU A 286 21.88 -0.79 10.91
CA LEU A 286 22.34 -2.18 11.01
C LEU A 286 21.32 -3.16 10.42
N VAL A 287 20.04 -2.95 10.71
CA VAL A 287 18.95 -3.76 10.13
C VAL A 287 18.87 -3.58 8.60
N GLN A 288 19.06 -2.36 8.06
CA GLN A 288 19.07 -2.18 6.60
C GLN A 288 20.24 -2.95 5.95
N LEU A 289 21.43 -2.85 6.51
CA LEU A 289 22.61 -3.60 6.01
C LEU A 289 22.36 -5.11 6.06
N GLU A 290 21.75 -5.61 7.13
CA GLU A 290 21.41 -7.03 7.23
C GLU A 290 20.34 -7.47 6.23
N LEU A 291 19.34 -6.62 5.95
CA LEU A 291 18.36 -6.88 4.89
C LEU A 291 19.02 -6.98 3.51
N GLU A 292 19.97 -6.08 3.22
CA GLU A 292 20.75 -6.10 1.97
C GLU A 292 21.65 -7.33 1.89
N ARG A 293 22.37 -7.67 2.97
CA ARG A 293 23.20 -8.87 3.06
C ARG A 293 22.37 -10.13 2.78
N ARG A 294 21.22 -10.30 3.45
CA ARG A 294 20.33 -11.46 3.24
C ARG A 294 19.79 -11.53 1.80
N LYS A 295 19.56 -10.36 1.18
CA LYS A 295 19.17 -10.31 -0.24
C LYS A 295 20.30 -10.77 -1.13
N ALA A 296 21.50 -10.22 -0.97
CA ALA A 296 22.69 -10.59 -1.74
C ALA A 296 23.01 -12.09 -1.60
N TYR A 297 22.97 -12.60 -0.38
CA TYR A 297 23.21 -14.03 -0.10
C TYR A 297 22.22 -14.95 -0.84
N ARG A 298 20.94 -14.59 -0.89
CA ARG A 298 19.94 -15.37 -1.65
C ARG A 298 20.20 -15.35 -3.16
N GLU A 299 20.62 -14.21 -3.67
CA GLU A 299 20.93 -14.04 -5.09
C GLU A 299 22.19 -14.85 -5.45
N GLU A 300 23.24 -14.76 -4.65
CA GLU A 300 24.51 -15.49 -4.83
C GLU A 300 24.29 -17.01 -4.84
N HIS A 301 23.55 -17.51 -3.87
CA HIS A 301 23.31 -18.95 -3.70
C HIS A 301 22.04 -19.45 -4.39
N GLN A 302 21.37 -18.62 -5.19
CA GLN A 302 20.13 -18.96 -5.93
C GLN A 302 19.03 -19.57 -5.05
N LEU A 303 18.88 -19.05 -3.81
CA LEU A 303 17.94 -19.55 -2.84
C LEU A 303 16.57 -18.89 -2.99
N LYS A 304 15.49 -19.68 -2.89
CA LYS A 304 14.11 -19.15 -2.90
C LYS A 304 13.76 -18.37 -1.62
N SER A 305 14.30 -18.81 -0.49
CA SER A 305 14.12 -18.19 0.82
C SER A 305 15.43 -18.27 1.60
N TYR A 306 15.59 -17.36 2.56
CA TYR A 306 16.70 -17.38 3.50
C TYR A 306 16.16 -17.66 4.89
N ILE A 307 16.65 -18.74 5.51
CA ILE A 307 16.29 -19.12 6.88
C ILE A 307 17.59 -19.14 7.66
N MET A 308 17.74 -18.22 8.59
CA MET A 308 18.94 -18.12 9.41
C MET A 308 18.83 -19.00 10.65
N GLN A 309 17.69 -18.99 11.33
CA GLN A 309 17.46 -19.73 12.55
C GLN A 309 16.28 -20.70 12.36
N ASN A 310 16.56 -21.99 12.63
CA ASN A 310 15.58 -23.06 12.65
C ASN A 310 16.09 -24.18 13.56
N ASP A 311 15.48 -24.33 14.75
CA ASP A 311 15.90 -25.29 15.77
C ASP A 311 15.82 -26.75 15.30
N ASP A 312 14.82 -27.07 14.48
CA ASP A 312 14.65 -28.41 13.92
C ASP A 312 15.65 -28.72 12.78
N ASN A 313 16.19 -27.69 12.13
CA ASN A 313 17.07 -27.82 10.97
C ASN A 313 18.07 -26.65 10.91
N PRO A 314 19.07 -26.64 11.79
CA PRO A 314 19.96 -25.50 12.04
C PRO A 314 20.83 -25.13 10.82
N PHE A 315 21.16 -26.09 9.96
CA PHE A 315 21.99 -25.87 8.79
C PHE A 315 21.20 -25.54 7.50
N THR A 316 19.90 -25.32 7.61
CA THR A 316 19.08 -24.94 6.47
C THR A 316 19.61 -23.69 5.78
N THR A 317 19.79 -23.73 4.45
CA THR A 317 20.32 -22.67 3.60
C THR A 317 21.79 -22.26 3.90
N LYS A 318 22.53 -23.07 4.63
CA LYS A 318 23.92 -22.75 5.04
C LYS A 318 24.99 -23.67 4.46
N VAL A 319 24.63 -24.85 3.96
CA VAL A 319 25.58 -25.86 3.50
C VAL A 319 25.59 -25.94 1.97
N PHE A 320 26.77 -25.81 1.37
CA PHE A 320 26.95 -25.74 -0.08
C PHE A 320 28.00 -26.73 -0.57
N CYS A 321 27.92 -27.09 -1.82
CA CYS A 321 28.83 -27.97 -2.51
C CYS A 321 29.95 -27.15 -3.15
N ALA A 322 31.22 -27.45 -2.84
CA ALA A 322 32.38 -26.81 -3.49
C ALA A 322 32.42 -27.09 -5.00
N GLU A 323 31.99 -28.30 -5.43
CA GLU A 323 32.10 -28.75 -6.83
C GLU A 323 31.06 -28.08 -7.75
N CYS A 324 29.84 -27.89 -7.30
CA CYS A 324 28.77 -27.43 -8.18
C CYS A 324 27.97 -26.20 -7.65
N GLY A 325 28.36 -25.64 -6.51
CA GLY A 325 27.73 -24.48 -5.88
C GLY A 325 26.31 -24.72 -5.34
N SER A 326 25.74 -25.92 -5.51
CA SER A 326 24.37 -26.19 -5.10
C SER A 326 24.28 -26.40 -3.60
N ALA A 327 23.17 -25.93 -3.01
CA ALA A 327 22.88 -26.17 -1.60
C ALA A 327 22.72 -27.67 -1.30
N PHE A 328 23.13 -28.08 -0.12
CA PHE A 328 22.83 -29.38 0.44
C PHE A 328 21.42 -29.39 1.02
N GLY A 329 20.72 -30.51 0.84
CA GLY A 329 19.42 -30.77 1.44
C GLY A 329 19.49 -31.86 2.49
N ARG A 330 18.82 -31.65 3.63
CA ARG A 330 18.69 -32.63 4.71
C ARG A 330 17.80 -33.79 4.29
N LYS A 331 18.26 -35.03 4.54
CA LYS A 331 17.55 -36.29 4.32
C LYS A 331 17.48 -37.09 5.61
N ASN A 332 16.36 -37.76 5.84
CA ASN A 332 16.22 -38.72 6.93
C ASN A 332 16.43 -40.13 6.35
N TRP A 333 17.51 -40.78 6.72
CA TRP A 333 17.79 -42.17 6.33
C TRP A 333 17.42 -43.11 7.47
N THR A 334 16.74 -44.19 7.14
CA THR A 334 16.43 -45.28 8.09
C THR A 334 17.45 -46.38 7.86
N THR A 335 18.22 -46.69 8.87
CA THR A 335 19.21 -47.76 8.87
C THR A 335 18.82 -48.82 9.87
N SER A 336 19.49 -49.98 9.87
CA SER A 336 19.30 -51.03 10.88
C SER A 336 19.61 -50.57 12.30
N ARG A 337 20.36 -49.46 12.47
CA ARG A 337 20.74 -48.85 13.75
C ARG A 337 19.86 -47.68 14.18
N GLY A 338 18.82 -47.34 13.35
CA GLY A 338 17.91 -46.24 13.63
C GLY A 338 17.83 -45.18 12.55
N LYS A 339 17.15 -44.07 12.87
CA LYS A 339 17.02 -42.89 11.93
C LYS A 339 18.29 -42.04 12.03
N ARG A 340 18.82 -41.62 10.88
CA ARG A 340 20.02 -40.82 10.71
C ARG A 340 19.70 -39.60 9.86
N LYS A 341 20.13 -38.43 10.26
CA LYS A 341 19.99 -37.17 9.52
C LYS A 341 21.25 -36.95 8.69
N VAL A 342 21.07 -36.84 7.39
CA VAL A 342 22.18 -36.77 6.42
C VAL A 342 21.97 -35.58 5.49
N TRP A 343 23.01 -34.87 5.22
CA TRP A 343 23.05 -33.76 4.24
C TRP A 343 23.63 -34.21 2.93
N GLN A 344 22.97 -33.87 1.81
CA GLN A 344 23.34 -34.29 0.49
C GLN A 344 23.18 -33.14 -0.52
N CYS A 345 24.12 -33.01 -1.44
CA CYS A 345 24.03 -32.07 -2.54
C CYS A 345 22.73 -32.25 -3.34
N ASN A 346 21.97 -31.19 -3.50
CA ASN A 346 20.67 -31.22 -4.20
C ASN A 346 20.81 -31.57 -5.70
N ASN A 347 21.99 -31.33 -6.30
CA ASN A 347 22.26 -31.70 -7.68
C ASN A 347 22.64 -33.17 -7.87
N ARG A 348 22.92 -33.95 -6.80
CA ARG A 348 23.34 -35.35 -6.91
C ARG A 348 22.31 -36.23 -7.60
N TYR A 349 21.04 -36.10 -7.25
CA TYR A 349 19.93 -36.86 -7.83
C TYR A 349 18.82 -35.94 -8.36
N ARG A 350 19.21 -34.83 -8.97
CA ARG A 350 18.26 -33.87 -9.54
C ARG A 350 17.44 -34.49 -10.67
N VAL A 351 18.06 -35.38 -11.47
CA VAL A 351 17.41 -36.13 -12.52
C VAL A 351 17.32 -37.59 -12.09
N LYS A 352 16.11 -38.17 -12.12
CA LYS A 352 15.84 -39.56 -11.73
C LYS A 352 16.69 -40.52 -12.57
N GLY A 353 17.45 -41.38 -11.91
CA GLY A 353 18.30 -42.38 -12.55
C GLY A 353 19.68 -41.89 -13.05
N GLN A 354 19.99 -40.61 -12.82
CA GLN A 354 21.34 -40.07 -13.17
C GLN A 354 22.00 -39.46 -11.93
N ILE A 355 23.30 -39.72 -11.77
CA ILE A 355 24.11 -39.06 -10.75
C ILE A 355 24.69 -37.78 -11.38
N GLY A 356 24.21 -36.61 -10.88
CA GLY A 356 24.66 -35.31 -11.36
C GLY A 356 25.99 -34.91 -10.69
N CYS A 357 25.93 -34.54 -9.40
CA CYS A 357 27.10 -34.17 -8.63
C CYS A 357 27.66 -35.39 -7.89
N GLN A 358 28.99 -35.55 -7.90
CA GLN A 358 29.70 -36.68 -7.26
C GLN A 358 29.94 -36.46 -5.76
N ASN A 359 29.78 -35.24 -5.26
CA ASN A 359 30.11 -34.92 -3.87
C ASN A 359 29.38 -35.83 -2.88
N ASN A 360 30.06 -36.24 -1.83
CA ASN A 360 29.59 -37.16 -0.83
C ASN A 360 28.51 -36.54 0.07
N HIS A 361 27.73 -37.41 0.71
CA HIS A 361 26.82 -36.98 1.78
C HIS A 361 27.59 -36.87 3.10
N ILE A 362 27.08 -36.06 4.01
CA ILE A 362 27.69 -35.83 5.32
C ILE A 362 26.59 -35.92 6.40
N ASP A 363 26.99 -36.43 7.57
CA ASP A 363 26.10 -36.49 8.72
C ASP A 363 25.93 -35.14 9.40
N GLU A 364 24.75 -34.89 9.99
CA GLU A 364 24.47 -33.67 10.72
C GLU A 364 25.43 -33.50 11.90
N GLU A 365 25.72 -34.57 12.64
CA GLU A 365 26.72 -34.57 13.73
C GLU A 365 28.12 -34.15 13.29
N THR A 366 28.49 -34.47 12.06
CA THR A 366 29.83 -34.09 11.50
C THR A 366 29.82 -32.58 11.22
N LEU A 367 28.73 -32.00 10.75
CA LEU A 367 28.59 -30.56 10.57
C LEU A 367 28.64 -29.81 11.89
N GLU A 368 27.95 -30.33 12.92
CA GLU A 368 28.00 -29.78 14.30
C GLU A 368 29.44 -29.77 14.84
N LYS A 369 30.14 -30.89 14.74
CA LYS A 369 31.53 -30.98 15.14
C LYS A 369 32.46 -30.05 14.36
N ALA A 370 32.23 -29.90 13.04
CA ALA A 370 33.00 -28.99 12.20
C ALA A 370 32.86 -27.54 12.66
N VAL A 371 31.63 -27.10 13.02
CA VAL A 371 31.44 -25.73 13.55
C VAL A 371 32.13 -25.56 14.90
N VAL A 372 32.03 -26.56 15.81
CA VAL A 372 32.74 -26.52 17.10
C VAL A 372 34.25 -26.43 16.89
N MET A 373 34.82 -27.30 16.06
CA MET A 373 36.23 -27.26 15.75
C MET A 373 36.69 -25.94 15.12
N ALA A 374 35.85 -25.33 14.26
CA ALA A 374 36.18 -24.03 13.69
C ALA A 374 36.23 -22.94 14.77
N VAL A 375 35.27 -22.93 15.71
CA VAL A 375 35.26 -22.00 16.84
C VAL A 375 36.46 -22.23 17.75
N GLU A 376 36.83 -23.48 18.05
CA GLU A 376 38.02 -23.83 18.84
C GLU A 376 39.27 -23.31 18.17
N ARG A 377 39.49 -23.55 16.86
CA ARG A 377 40.63 -23.00 16.13
C ARG A 377 40.70 -21.48 16.15
N LEU A 378 39.58 -20.80 16.13
CA LEU A 378 39.56 -19.36 16.25
C LEU A 378 39.93 -18.91 17.67
N SER A 379 39.51 -19.63 18.71
CA SER A 379 39.89 -19.32 20.10
C SER A 379 41.39 -19.51 20.37
N GLU A 380 42.08 -20.43 19.64
CA GLU A 380 43.52 -20.60 19.69
C GLU A 380 44.30 -19.49 18.99
N ASN A 381 43.65 -18.77 18.05
CA ASN A 381 44.25 -17.74 17.19
C ASN A 381 43.65 -16.35 17.40
N VAL A 382 43.25 -16.02 18.62
CA VAL A 382 42.52 -14.77 18.95
C VAL A 382 43.29 -13.51 18.55
N ASP A 383 44.63 -13.52 18.62
CA ASP A 383 45.43 -12.34 18.23
C ASP A 383 45.31 -11.98 16.74
N LEU A 384 45.17 -12.97 15.86
CA LEU A 384 44.95 -12.75 14.43
C LEU A 384 43.52 -12.18 14.18
N LEU A 385 42.55 -12.64 14.94
CA LEU A 385 41.17 -12.11 14.89
C LEU A 385 41.12 -10.67 15.37
N HIS A 386 41.84 -10.34 16.45
CA HIS A 386 41.91 -8.96 16.93
C HIS A 386 42.51 -8.01 15.88
N GLY A 387 43.55 -8.43 15.16
CA GLY A 387 44.10 -7.67 14.05
C GLY A 387 43.07 -7.40 12.94
N LYS A 388 42.26 -8.39 12.60
CA LYS A 388 41.21 -8.27 11.60
C LYS A 388 40.06 -7.36 12.12
N TRP A 389 39.60 -7.57 13.35
CA TRP A 389 38.53 -6.80 13.96
C TRP A 389 38.87 -5.31 14.14
N ASN A 390 40.15 -5.00 14.44
CA ASN A 390 40.65 -3.63 14.45
C ASN A 390 40.49 -2.94 13.09
N LYS A 391 40.80 -3.64 12.00
CA LYS A 391 40.55 -3.12 10.65
C LYS A 391 39.06 -2.89 10.35
N ILE A 392 38.19 -3.80 10.79
CA ILE A 392 36.73 -3.63 10.68
C ILE A 392 36.28 -2.34 11.38
N LEU A 393 36.85 -2.05 12.54
CA LEU A 393 36.56 -0.82 13.30
C LEU A 393 37.08 0.42 12.57
N GLU A 394 38.31 0.39 12.05
CA GLU A 394 38.93 1.50 11.30
C GLU A 394 38.19 1.79 9.98
N GLU A 395 37.72 0.76 9.29
CA GLU A 395 36.98 0.87 8.03
C GLU A 395 35.50 1.23 8.22
N ASN A 396 35.04 1.40 9.46
CA ASN A 396 33.64 1.72 9.83
C ASN A 396 32.62 0.78 9.17
N ARG A 397 32.80 -0.54 9.35
CA ARG A 397 31.92 -1.59 8.84
C ARG A 397 30.98 -2.10 9.95
N PRO A 398 29.81 -1.46 10.14
CA PRO A 398 28.98 -1.68 11.33
C PRO A 398 28.39 -3.09 11.42
N LEU A 399 28.04 -3.71 10.28
CA LEU A 399 27.47 -5.05 10.28
C LEU A 399 28.50 -6.11 10.65
N GLU A 400 29.71 -6.04 10.09
CA GLU A 400 30.81 -6.94 10.43
C GLU A 400 31.28 -6.72 11.88
N LYS A 401 31.26 -5.49 12.37
CA LYS A 401 31.51 -5.19 13.78
C LYS A 401 30.50 -5.87 14.69
N HIS A 402 29.20 -5.82 14.33
CA HIS A 402 28.15 -6.51 15.09
C HIS A 402 28.42 -8.02 15.17
N TYR A 403 28.74 -8.66 14.05
CA TYR A 403 29.01 -10.09 14.00
C TYR A 403 30.34 -10.48 14.66
N SER A 404 31.39 -9.64 14.57
CA SER A 404 32.63 -9.89 15.29
C SER A 404 32.45 -9.82 16.80
N THR A 405 31.57 -8.95 17.30
CA THR A 405 31.21 -8.91 18.73
C THR A 405 30.52 -10.22 19.14
N LYS A 406 29.57 -10.72 18.34
CA LYS A 406 28.90 -12.00 18.61
C LYS A 406 29.86 -13.20 18.57
N LEU A 407 30.77 -13.21 17.62
CA LEU A 407 31.80 -14.25 17.53
C LEU A 407 32.76 -14.18 18.73
N ALA A 408 33.17 -12.97 19.15
CA ALA A 408 34.00 -12.78 20.35
C ALA A 408 33.33 -13.29 21.63
N GLU A 409 32.04 -13.03 21.80
CA GLU A 409 31.24 -13.56 22.92
C GLU A 409 31.27 -15.10 22.94
N MET A 410 31.24 -15.75 21.77
CA MET A 410 31.25 -17.20 21.61
C MET A 410 32.63 -17.81 21.91
N ILE A 411 33.70 -17.28 21.32
CA ILE A 411 35.05 -17.81 21.49
C ILE A 411 35.64 -17.56 22.88
N ASN A 412 35.15 -16.57 23.63
CA ASN A 412 35.58 -16.29 25.00
C ASN A 412 34.95 -17.23 26.03
N LYS A 413 34.05 -18.13 25.65
CA LYS A 413 33.52 -19.17 26.55
C LYS A 413 34.61 -20.24 26.84
N PRO A 414 34.71 -20.74 28.07
CA PRO A 414 35.73 -21.73 28.43
C PRO A 414 35.64 -23.02 27.60
N SER A 415 34.46 -23.42 27.23
CA SER A 415 34.15 -24.46 26.26
C SER A 415 32.84 -24.09 25.55
N TRP A 416 32.78 -24.25 24.26
CA TRP A 416 31.56 -24.05 23.51
C TRP A 416 31.08 -25.38 22.95
N GLU A 417 29.89 -25.79 23.36
CA GLU A 417 29.17 -26.92 22.80
C GLU A 417 28.21 -26.40 21.72
N PHE A 418 27.91 -27.24 20.73
CA PHE A 418 27.04 -26.83 19.64
C PHE A 418 25.67 -26.39 20.16
N ASP A 419 25.35 -25.11 19.94
CA ASP A 419 24.05 -24.50 20.16
C ASP A 419 23.57 -23.88 18.84
N SER A 420 22.39 -24.31 18.37
CA SER A 420 21.85 -23.89 17.08
C SER A 420 21.50 -22.40 17.04
N TYR A 421 21.07 -21.82 18.16
CA TYR A 421 20.75 -20.42 18.28
C TYR A 421 22.00 -19.53 18.22
N GLU A 422 23.01 -19.86 19.00
CA GLU A 422 24.28 -19.13 18.99
C GLU A 422 25.01 -19.26 17.64
N MET A 423 25.05 -20.47 17.08
CA MET A 423 25.63 -20.72 15.76
C MET A 423 24.97 -19.82 14.68
N CYS A 424 23.66 -19.68 14.70
CA CYS A 424 22.96 -18.87 13.69
C CYS A 424 23.34 -17.40 13.73
N GLN A 425 23.86 -16.89 14.85
CA GLN A 425 24.28 -15.49 14.98
C GLN A 425 25.66 -15.22 14.41
N VAL A 426 26.45 -16.26 14.11
CA VAL A 426 27.84 -16.12 13.66
C VAL A 426 28.15 -16.87 12.37
N LEU A 427 27.45 -17.96 12.04
CA LEU A 427 27.71 -18.78 10.86
C LEU A 427 27.08 -18.19 9.60
N ASP A 428 27.91 -17.91 8.59
CA ASP A 428 27.44 -17.54 7.24
C ASP A 428 27.17 -18.79 6.41
N SER A 429 28.17 -19.61 6.14
CA SER A 429 28.03 -20.80 5.31
C SER A 429 29.06 -21.88 5.64
N ILE A 430 28.79 -23.10 5.21
CA ILE A 430 29.67 -24.25 5.23
C ILE A 430 29.83 -24.76 3.80
N THR A 431 31.02 -24.90 3.32
CA THR A 431 31.31 -25.48 2.01
C THR A 431 31.95 -26.84 2.16
N ILE A 432 31.50 -27.84 1.39
CA ILE A 432 31.96 -29.23 1.44
C ILE A 432 32.52 -29.60 0.08
N SER A 433 33.76 -30.09 0.02
CA SER A 433 34.41 -30.61 -1.17
C SER A 433 34.19 -32.12 -1.33
N GLU A 434 34.53 -32.66 -2.51
CA GLU A 434 34.38 -34.08 -2.84
C GLU A 434 35.32 -34.97 -1.99
N ASP A 435 36.50 -34.47 -1.67
CA ASP A 435 37.50 -35.13 -0.80
C ASP A 435 37.16 -35.08 0.69
N GLY A 436 36.07 -34.39 1.06
CA GLY A 436 35.58 -34.32 2.41
C GLY A 436 36.12 -33.16 3.24
N GLN A 437 36.86 -32.23 2.63
CA GLN A 437 37.24 -30.98 3.32
C GLN A 437 36.01 -30.14 3.59
N ILE A 438 35.98 -29.52 4.77
CA ILE A 438 34.90 -28.64 5.21
C ILE A 438 35.50 -27.25 5.47
N SER A 439 34.99 -26.24 4.79
CA SER A 439 35.32 -24.86 5.06
C SER A 439 34.10 -24.19 5.78
N VAL A 440 34.35 -23.56 6.90
CA VAL A 440 33.38 -22.87 7.72
C VAL A 440 33.62 -21.38 7.61
N LYS A 441 32.65 -20.65 7.04
CA LYS A 441 32.69 -19.20 6.89
C LYS A 441 31.76 -18.50 7.92
N PHE A 442 32.32 -17.51 8.60
CA PHE A 442 31.60 -16.72 9.58
C PHE A 442 31.08 -15.41 9.00
N LEU A 443 30.01 -14.87 9.60
CA LEU A 443 29.30 -13.66 9.14
C LEU A 443 30.18 -12.40 9.13
N GLU A 444 31.20 -12.33 9.97
CA GLU A 444 32.19 -11.25 9.96
C GLU A 444 33.28 -11.44 8.89
N GLY A 445 33.19 -12.53 8.10
CA GLY A 445 34.02 -12.83 6.95
C GLY A 445 35.29 -13.65 7.21
N THR A 446 35.46 -14.25 8.41
CA THR A 446 36.53 -15.23 8.63
C THR A 446 36.14 -16.60 8.09
N GLU A 447 37.07 -17.30 7.49
CA GLU A 447 36.93 -18.65 6.95
C GLU A 447 37.94 -19.58 7.58
N VAL A 448 37.50 -20.78 7.97
CA VAL A 448 38.32 -21.80 8.62
C VAL A 448 38.20 -23.12 7.85
N ASP A 449 39.28 -23.61 7.32
CA ASP A 449 39.36 -24.90 6.65
C ASP A 449 39.69 -26.01 7.67
N LEU A 450 38.96 -27.13 7.60
CA LEU A 450 39.04 -28.23 8.55
C LEU A 450 39.49 -29.53 7.87
#